data_5b611b91f90a82f825422abe739376cc
#
_entry.id   5b611b91f90a82f825422abe739376cc
#
_cell.length_a   1.000
_cell.length_b   1.000
_cell.length_c   1.000
_cell.angle_alpha   90.00
_cell.angle_beta   90.00
_cell.angle_gamma   90.00
#
_symmetry.space_group_name_H-M   'P 1'
#
loop_
_entity.id
_entity.type
_entity.pdbx_description
1 polymer ?
#
loop_
_entity_poly.entity_id
_entity_poly.type
_entity_poly.pdbx_seq_one_letter_code
_entity_poly.pdbx_strand_id
1 'polypeptide(L)'
;MRADGLRCCTLRPQSVILPANLKMTLTFEDFQLGRLGSFGPRHVSREEILAFAAEFDPQPMHLDEEAAKKTMLKGLSGSGWHLCSLMMRMLVDGFIGRSASLGSPGVDEVRWMAPLRPDDDLTLEVDVVEVRASRSRPGIGIVKLKSTARNAKGQALCEMVSSGFFQRREAGEP
;
A
#
# COMPACT_ATOMS: atom_id res chain seq x y z
N MET A 1 29.38 -37.45 3.73
CA MET A 1 28.84 -36.17 3.21
C MET A 1 27.35 -36.16 3.52
N ARG A 2 26.94 -35.40 4.52
CA ARG A 2 25.51 -35.27 4.92
C ARG A 2 24.98 -33.97 4.35
N ALA A 3 23.91 -34.06 3.58
CA ALA A 3 23.21 -32.90 3.06
C ALA A 3 22.35 -32.32 4.19
N ASP A 4 22.76 -31.16 4.70
CA ASP A 4 21.95 -30.40 5.65
C ASP A 4 20.80 -29.75 4.91
N GLY A 5 19.58 -30.15 5.31
CA GLY A 5 18.35 -29.66 4.73
C GLY A 5 18.11 -28.18 5.01
N LEU A 6 17.96 -27.42 3.95
CA LEU A 6 17.38 -26.08 3.98
C LEU A 6 15.97 -26.17 4.59
N ARG A 7 15.82 -25.71 5.82
CA ARG A 7 14.51 -25.48 6.42
C ARG A 7 13.91 -24.25 5.73
N CYS A 8 13.00 -24.52 4.80
CA CYS A 8 12.11 -23.52 4.27
C CYS A 8 11.33 -22.89 5.43
N CYS A 9 11.64 -21.64 5.74
CA CYS A 9 10.91 -20.86 6.74
C CYS A 9 9.55 -20.51 6.11
N THR A 10 8.58 -21.40 6.29
CA THR A 10 7.20 -21.12 5.89
C THR A 10 6.65 -20.05 6.82
N LEU A 11 6.70 -18.79 6.38
CA LEU A 11 5.86 -17.75 6.91
C LEU A 11 4.41 -18.22 6.68
N ARG A 12 3.79 -18.79 7.71
CA ARG A 12 2.35 -19.04 7.68
C ARG A 12 1.68 -17.68 7.58
N PRO A 13 0.90 -17.42 6.52
CA PRO A 13 0.07 -16.23 6.53
C PRO A 13 -0.81 -16.31 7.78
N GLN A 14 -0.66 -15.37 8.70
CA GLN A 14 -1.68 -15.18 9.72
C GLN A 14 -2.96 -14.85 8.94
N SER A 15 -3.85 -15.82 8.89
CA SER A 15 -5.19 -15.63 8.34
C SER A 15 -5.84 -14.53 9.15
N VAL A 16 -5.84 -13.32 8.62
CA VAL A 16 -6.69 -12.24 9.08
C VAL A 16 -8.11 -12.67 8.73
N ILE A 17 -8.76 -13.38 9.66
CA ILE A 17 -10.20 -13.63 9.60
C ILE A 17 -10.83 -12.27 9.86
N LEU A 18 -11.17 -11.56 8.77
CA LEU A 18 -12.06 -10.42 8.86
C LEU A 18 -13.38 -10.94 9.47
N PRO A 19 -13.88 -10.34 10.56
CA PRO A 19 -15.15 -10.76 11.12
C PRO A 19 -16.22 -10.60 10.06
N ALA A 20 -17.02 -11.65 9.83
CA ALA A 20 -18.07 -11.73 8.81
C ALA A 20 -19.19 -10.67 8.96
N ASN A 21 -19.10 -9.77 9.92
CA ASN A 21 -20.07 -8.72 10.26
C ASN A 21 -19.47 -7.30 10.21
N LEU A 22 -18.42 -7.06 9.39
CA LEU A 22 -18.01 -5.68 9.15
C LEU A 22 -19.07 -5.02 8.26
N LYS A 23 -20.00 -4.28 8.88
CA LYS A 23 -20.94 -3.42 8.15
C LYS A 23 -20.10 -2.50 7.26
N MET A 24 -20.15 -2.67 5.93
CA MET A 24 -19.48 -1.79 4.99
C MET A 24 -20.01 -0.38 5.24
N THR A 25 -19.10 0.54 5.59
CA THR A 25 -19.49 1.88 6.06
C THR A 25 -19.31 2.95 5.00
N LEU A 26 -18.42 2.72 4.00
CA LEU A 26 -18.14 3.70 2.95
C LEU A 26 -18.60 3.21 1.57
N THR A 27 -19.45 4.00 0.94
CA THR A 27 -19.91 3.84 -0.45
C THR A 27 -19.34 4.95 -1.33
N PHE A 28 -19.59 4.93 -2.61
CA PHE A 28 -19.11 5.96 -3.55
C PHE A 28 -19.49 7.39 -3.11
N GLU A 29 -20.68 7.60 -2.58
CA GLU A 29 -21.21 8.91 -2.18
C GLU A 29 -20.50 9.53 -0.97
N ASP A 30 -19.73 8.73 -0.23
CA ASP A 30 -18.96 9.20 0.92
C ASP A 30 -17.61 9.83 0.53
N PHE A 31 -17.18 9.67 -0.72
CA PHE A 31 -15.93 10.24 -1.21
C PHE A 31 -16.14 11.64 -1.76
N GLN A 32 -15.39 12.59 -1.22
CA GLN A 32 -15.37 14.00 -1.64
C GLN A 32 -13.97 14.41 -2.05
N LEU A 33 -13.83 15.36 -2.99
CA LEU A 33 -12.54 15.91 -3.40
C LEU A 33 -11.79 16.49 -2.21
N GLY A 34 -10.49 16.27 -2.14
CA GLY A 34 -9.60 16.76 -1.09
C GLY A 34 -9.09 15.64 -0.17
N ARG A 35 -8.63 16.00 1.03
CA ARG A 35 -8.01 15.07 1.97
C ARG A 35 -9.02 14.05 2.49
N LEU A 36 -8.78 12.76 2.17
CA LEU A 36 -9.54 11.65 2.71
C LEU A 36 -9.06 11.29 4.13
N GLY A 37 -7.75 11.26 4.34
CA GLY A 37 -7.18 10.93 5.64
C GLY A 37 -5.68 10.80 5.65
N SER A 38 -5.16 10.53 6.85
CA SER A 38 -3.76 10.20 7.11
C SER A 38 -3.75 8.93 7.97
N PHE A 39 -2.99 7.91 7.55
CA PHE A 39 -2.99 6.58 8.14
C PHE A 39 -1.58 6.19 8.58
N GLY A 40 -1.46 5.44 9.65
CA GLY A 40 -0.21 5.04 10.26
C GLY A 40 -0.08 5.54 11.71
N PRO A 41 1.13 5.56 12.31
CA PRO A 41 2.38 5.13 11.69
C PRO A 41 2.49 3.62 11.48
N ARG A 42 3.23 3.21 10.44
CA ARG A 42 3.59 1.83 10.16
C ARG A 42 5.12 1.70 10.21
N HIS A 43 5.62 1.03 11.22
CA HIS A 43 7.04 0.71 11.34
C HIS A 43 7.47 -0.34 10.32
N VAL A 44 8.64 -0.17 9.70
CA VAL A 44 9.19 -1.08 8.71
C VAL A 44 10.56 -1.56 9.16
N SER A 45 10.65 -2.79 9.67
CA SER A 45 11.90 -3.32 10.18
C SER A 45 12.89 -3.69 9.05
N ARG A 46 14.17 -3.81 9.43
CA ARG A 46 15.23 -4.32 8.54
C ARG A 46 14.90 -5.72 8.03
N GLU A 47 14.42 -6.58 8.91
CA GLU A 47 14.08 -7.98 8.60
C GLU A 47 12.97 -8.07 7.57
N GLU A 48 11.95 -7.21 7.67
CA GLU A 48 10.85 -7.12 6.71
C GLU A 48 11.34 -6.69 5.33
N ILE A 49 12.24 -5.71 5.26
CA ILE A 49 12.88 -5.26 4.00
C ILE A 49 13.63 -6.43 3.35
N LEU A 50 14.47 -7.13 4.12
CA LEU A 50 15.27 -8.24 3.60
C LEU A 50 14.40 -9.41 3.16
N ALA A 51 13.35 -9.75 3.93
CA ALA A 51 12.44 -10.84 3.60
C ALA A 51 11.69 -10.57 2.29
N PHE A 52 11.15 -9.38 2.13
CA PHE A 52 10.48 -9.00 0.88
C PHE A 52 11.46 -9.02 -0.31
N ALA A 53 12.64 -8.45 -0.13
CA ALA A 53 13.62 -8.40 -1.22
C ALA A 53 14.08 -9.80 -1.63
N ALA A 54 14.33 -10.70 -0.67
CA ALA A 54 14.74 -12.07 -0.96
C ALA A 54 13.71 -12.85 -1.79
N GLU A 55 12.43 -12.57 -1.61
CA GLU A 55 11.35 -13.27 -2.30
C GLU A 55 10.97 -12.62 -3.65
N PHE A 56 10.92 -11.28 -3.71
CA PHE A 56 10.30 -10.57 -4.84
C PHE A 56 11.25 -9.67 -5.63
N ASP A 57 12.36 -9.20 -5.03
CA ASP A 57 13.28 -8.25 -5.68
C ASP A 57 14.72 -8.44 -5.17
N PRO A 58 15.36 -9.59 -5.47
CA PRO A 58 16.64 -9.99 -4.89
C PRO A 58 17.84 -9.24 -5.49
N GLN A 59 17.74 -7.92 -5.58
CA GLN A 59 18.85 -7.08 -6.02
C GLN A 59 19.82 -6.80 -4.85
N PRO A 60 21.15 -6.76 -5.11
CA PRO A 60 22.13 -6.57 -4.05
C PRO A 60 21.90 -5.33 -3.17
N MET A 61 21.37 -4.25 -3.74
CA MET A 61 21.07 -3.02 -3.00
C MET A 61 19.92 -3.13 -2.00
N HIS A 62 19.11 -4.19 -2.11
CA HIS A 62 18.00 -4.49 -1.21
C HIS A 62 18.31 -5.61 -0.22
N LEU A 63 19.44 -6.31 -0.39
CA LEU A 63 19.83 -7.46 0.42
C LEU A 63 21.10 -7.24 1.22
N ASP A 64 22.06 -6.44 0.71
CA ASP A 64 23.40 -6.29 1.29
C ASP A 64 23.75 -4.83 1.50
N GLU A 65 24.13 -4.48 2.73
CA GLU A 65 24.47 -3.11 3.14
C GLU A 65 25.68 -2.56 2.40
N GLU A 66 26.74 -3.38 2.22
CA GLU A 66 27.97 -2.94 1.60
C GLU A 66 27.81 -2.77 0.08
N ALA A 67 27.01 -3.64 -0.54
CA ALA A 67 26.63 -3.47 -1.93
C ALA A 67 25.77 -2.21 -2.12
N ALA A 68 24.80 -1.98 -1.24
CA ALA A 68 23.92 -0.83 -1.30
C ALA A 68 24.64 0.51 -1.15
N LYS A 69 25.67 0.59 -0.30
CA LYS A 69 26.51 1.79 -0.13
C LYS A 69 27.22 2.22 -1.42
N LYS A 70 27.51 1.27 -2.30
CA LYS A 70 28.18 1.53 -3.58
C LYS A 70 27.24 2.02 -4.68
N THR A 71 25.92 1.97 -4.44
CA THR A 71 24.88 2.43 -5.38
C THR A 71 24.49 3.88 -5.13
N MET A 72 23.60 4.39 -6.00
CA MET A 72 22.98 5.71 -5.82
C MET A 72 22.13 5.79 -4.54
N LEU A 73 21.71 4.64 -3.98
CA LEU A 73 20.88 4.59 -2.76
C LEU A 73 21.68 4.88 -1.48
N LYS A 74 23.04 4.73 -1.50
CA LYS A 74 23.96 5.07 -0.40
C LYS A 74 23.69 4.33 0.92
N GLY A 75 23.13 3.12 0.87
CA GLY A 75 22.83 2.25 2.00
C GLY A 75 21.62 1.37 1.73
N LEU A 76 21.42 0.38 2.59
CA LEU A 76 20.30 -0.57 2.46
C LEU A 76 18.97 0.16 2.35
N SER A 77 18.16 -0.26 1.41
CA SER A 77 16.80 0.27 1.21
C SER A 77 15.84 -0.84 0.80
N GLY A 78 14.58 -0.68 1.18
CA GLY A 78 13.51 -1.54 0.68
C GLY A 78 13.31 -1.38 -0.82
N SER A 79 12.83 -2.43 -1.47
CA SER A 79 12.35 -2.35 -2.85
C SER A 79 11.22 -1.32 -2.97
N GLY A 80 11.17 -0.62 -4.09
CA GLY A 80 10.04 0.26 -4.39
C GLY A 80 8.70 -0.47 -4.38
N TRP A 81 8.68 -1.74 -4.82
CA TRP A 81 7.49 -2.58 -4.78
C TRP A 81 7.10 -2.99 -3.36
N HIS A 82 8.07 -3.15 -2.47
CA HIS A 82 7.78 -3.33 -1.04
C HIS A 82 7.02 -2.11 -0.49
N LEU A 83 7.53 -0.90 -0.77
CA LEU A 83 6.87 0.32 -0.34
C LEU A 83 5.43 0.43 -0.90
N CYS A 84 5.20 0.09 -2.17
CA CYS A 84 3.85 0.04 -2.75
C CYS A 84 2.95 -0.98 -2.04
N SER A 85 3.48 -2.15 -1.67
CA SER A 85 2.73 -3.18 -0.94
C SER A 85 2.35 -2.71 0.47
N LEU A 86 3.26 -2.01 1.15
CA LEU A 86 2.99 -1.38 2.45
C LEU A 86 1.92 -0.30 2.34
N MET A 87 2.02 0.57 1.32
CA MET A 87 0.98 1.58 1.03
C MET A 87 -0.38 0.93 0.81
N MET A 88 -0.45 -0.15 0.03
CA MET A 88 -1.70 -0.89 -0.18
C MET A 88 -2.25 -1.44 1.14
N ARG A 89 -1.41 -2.04 1.98
CA ARG A 89 -1.83 -2.50 3.29
C ARG A 89 -2.40 -1.38 4.15
N MET A 90 -1.74 -0.21 4.17
CA MET A 90 -2.21 0.96 4.92
C MET A 90 -3.54 1.52 4.37
N LEU A 91 -3.76 1.46 3.05
CA LEU A 91 -5.05 1.81 2.44
C LEU A 91 -6.16 0.86 2.89
N VAL A 92 -5.89 -0.45 2.92
CA VAL A 92 -6.86 -1.47 3.37
C VAL A 92 -7.22 -1.25 4.83
N ASP A 93 -6.22 -1.11 5.69
CA ASP A 93 -6.42 -0.89 7.13
C ASP A 93 -7.11 0.46 7.41
N GLY A 94 -6.78 1.49 6.61
CA GLY A 94 -7.30 2.84 6.77
C GLY A 94 -8.77 2.99 6.38
N PHE A 95 -9.16 2.51 5.21
CA PHE A 95 -10.54 2.69 4.74
C PHE A 95 -11.05 1.63 3.74
N ILE A 96 -10.22 1.04 2.87
CA ILE A 96 -10.72 0.11 1.84
C ILE A 96 -11.39 -1.11 2.48
N GLY A 97 -10.79 -1.66 3.55
CA GLY A 97 -11.31 -2.84 4.24
C GLY A 97 -12.70 -2.65 4.87
N ARG A 98 -13.16 -1.41 5.00
CA ARG A 98 -14.51 -1.04 5.50
C ARG A 98 -15.32 -0.26 4.46
N SER A 99 -15.01 -0.40 3.20
CA SER A 99 -15.72 0.24 2.10
C SER A 99 -16.35 -0.78 1.17
N ALA A 100 -17.33 -0.36 0.39
CA ALA A 100 -17.93 -1.13 -0.67
C ALA A 100 -17.04 -1.14 -1.94
N SER A 101 -15.73 -1.42 -1.74
CA SER A 101 -14.76 -1.50 -2.82
C SER A 101 -15.02 -2.71 -3.71
N LEU A 102 -15.01 -2.49 -5.01
CA LEU A 102 -15.21 -3.51 -6.06
C LEU A 102 -13.91 -3.82 -6.82
N GLY A 103 -12.77 -3.27 -6.35
CA GLY A 103 -11.47 -3.44 -6.98
C GLY A 103 -10.96 -2.19 -7.69
N SER A 104 -9.90 -2.36 -8.47
CA SER A 104 -9.22 -1.28 -9.19
C SER A 104 -8.88 -1.73 -10.61
N PRO A 105 -8.93 -0.83 -11.60
CA PRO A 105 -8.46 -1.12 -12.96
C PRO A 105 -6.93 -1.12 -13.07
N GLY A 106 -6.23 -0.59 -12.04
CA GLY A 106 -4.79 -0.47 -12.03
C GLY A 106 -4.28 0.79 -11.33
N VAL A 107 -3.00 1.02 -11.48
CA VAL A 107 -2.28 2.20 -11.00
C VAL A 107 -1.89 3.05 -12.21
N ASP A 108 -2.23 4.33 -12.17
CA ASP A 108 -1.90 5.26 -13.28
C ASP A 108 -0.43 5.68 -13.23
N GLU A 109 0.09 5.90 -12.02
CA GLU A 109 1.45 6.39 -11.79
C GLU A 109 1.99 5.94 -10.43
N VAL A 110 3.29 5.60 -10.41
CA VAL A 110 4.08 5.43 -9.19
C VAL A 110 5.37 6.22 -9.34
N ARG A 111 5.69 7.03 -8.35
CA ARG A 111 6.95 7.78 -8.25
C ARG A 111 7.65 7.45 -6.95
N TRP A 112 8.83 6.85 -7.02
CA TRP A 112 9.72 6.66 -5.89
C TRP A 112 10.65 7.87 -5.77
N MET A 113 10.43 8.70 -4.74
CA MET A 113 11.12 9.98 -4.56
C MET A 113 12.31 9.88 -3.61
N ALA A 114 12.26 8.93 -2.66
CA ALA A 114 13.33 8.66 -1.73
C ALA A 114 13.32 7.18 -1.32
N PRO A 115 14.48 6.62 -0.92
CA PRO A 115 14.56 5.23 -0.50
C PRO A 115 13.84 4.98 0.83
N LEU A 116 13.11 3.85 0.91
CA LEU A 116 12.61 3.29 2.17
C LEU A 116 13.79 2.74 2.97
N ARG A 117 14.01 3.23 4.17
CA ARG A 117 15.11 2.81 5.04
C ARG A 117 14.64 1.82 6.10
N PRO A 118 15.54 0.93 6.57
CA PRO A 118 15.29 0.18 7.80
C PRO A 118 14.87 1.11 8.93
N ASP A 119 13.90 0.67 9.70
CA ASP A 119 13.34 1.35 10.87
C ASP A 119 12.62 2.69 10.57
N ASP A 120 12.24 2.91 9.31
CA ASP A 120 11.33 4.01 8.97
C ASP A 120 9.92 3.76 9.54
N ASP A 121 9.32 4.81 10.07
CA ASP A 121 7.90 4.88 10.41
C ASP A 121 7.15 5.61 9.31
N LEU A 122 6.25 4.90 8.63
CA LEU A 122 5.52 5.41 7.49
C LEU A 122 4.17 6.01 7.89
N THR A 123 3.87 7.19 7.39
CA THR A 123 2.53 7.77 7.37
C THR A 123 2.06 7.87 5.92
N LEU A 124 0.83 7.44 5.65
CA LEU A 124 0.21 7.49 4.35
C LEU A 124 -0.87 8.59 4.32
N GLU A 125 -0.62 9.63 3.56
CA GLU A 125 -1.60 10.68 3.25
C GLU A 125 -2.37 10.29 1.99
N VAL A 126 -3.69 10.41 2.02
CA VAL A 126 -4.56 10.07 0.89
C VAL A 126 -5.46 11.24 0.56
N ASP A 127 -5.39 11.67 -0.71
CA ASP A 127 -6.26 12.70 -1.27
C ASP A 127 -7.15 12.09 -2.37
N VAL A 128 -8.41 12.47 -2.38
CA VAL A 128 -9.34 12.20 -3.47
C VAL A 128 -9.16 13.29 -4.52
N VAL A 129 -8.74 12.91 -5.72
CA VAL A 129 -8.44 13.86 -6.80
C VAL A 129 -9.48 13.86 -7.92
N GLU A 130 -10.30 12.79 -8.01
CA GLU A 130 -11.45 12.73 -8.93
C GLU A 130 -12.53 11.83 -8.36
N VAL A 131 -13.79 12.22 -8.52
CA VAL A 131 -14.98 11.44 -8.18
C VAL A 131 -15.95 11.50 -9.35
N ARG A 132 -16.33 10.37 -9.92
CA ARG A 132 -17.30 10.30 -11.01
C ARG A 132 -18.09 9.00 -11.05
N ALA A 133 -19.33 9.07 -11.46
CA ALA A 133 -20.12 7.86 -11.74
C ALA A 133 -19.57 7.14 -12.99
N SER A 134 -19.68 5.82 -13.01
CA SER A 134 -19.36 5.03 -14.20
C SER A 134 -20.44 5.25 -15.28
N ARG A 135 -19.97 5.49 -16.51
CA ARG A 135 -20.89 5.66 -17.66
C ARG A 135 -21.53 4.35 -18.11
N SER A 136 -20.79 3.24 -17.97
CA SER A 136 -21.21 1.91 -18.44
C SER A 136 -21.87 1.05 -17.37
N ARG A 137 -21.72 1.40 -16.08
CA ARG A 137 -22.21 0.64 -14.93
C ARG A 137 -22.82 1.59 -13.91
N PRO A 138 -24.14 1.87 -13.97
CA PRO A 138 -24.80 2.89 -13.14
C PRO A 138 -24.66 2.68 -11.63
N GLY A 139 -24.55 1.42 -11.16
CA GLY A 139 -24.34 1.08 -9.74
C GLY A 139 -22.89 1.25 -9.25
N ILE A 140 -21.96 1.75 -10.08
CA ILE A 140 -20.55 1.89 -9.74
C ILE A 140 -20.12 3.35 -9.82
N GLY A 141 -19.40 3.79 -8.81
CA GLY A 141 -18.62 5.02 -8.82
C GLY A 141 -17.13 4.75 -8.99
N ILE A 142 -16.42 5.71 -9.54
CA ILE A 142 -14.98 5.69 -9.75
C ILE A 142 -14.38 6.82 -8.93
N VAL A 143 -13.44 6.48 -8.06
CA VAL A 143 -12.72 7.42 -7.22
C VAL A 143 -11.24 7.32 -7.56
N LYS A 144 -10.63 8.43 -7.98
CA LYS A 144 -9.19 8.53 -8.18
C LYS A 144 -8.53 9.07 -6.93
N LEU A 145 -7.52 8.34 -6.47
CA LEU A 145 -6.78 8.63 -5.25
C LEU A 145 -5.34 8.98 -5.58
N LYS A 146 -4.82 9.97 -4.90
CA LYS A 146 -3.40 10.27 -4.79
C LYS A 146 -2.95 9.91 -3.37
N SER A 147 -2.05 8.95 -3.26
CA SER A 147 -1.52 8.45 -2.00
C SER A 147 -0.04 8.80 -1.88
N THR A 148 0.36 9.44 -0.78
CA THR A 148 1.75 9.86 -0.53
C THR A 148 2.24 9.23 0.76
N ALA A 149 3.24 8.33 0.65
CA ALA A 149 3.94 7.78 1.81
C ALA A 149 5.06 8.72 2.25
N ARG A 150 5.08 9.03 3.56
CA ARG A 150 6.12 9.85 4.21
C ARG A 150 6.76 9.10 5.36
N ASN A 151 8.05 9.37 5.60
CA ASN A 151 8.72 8.92 6.81
C ASN A 151 8.46 9.88 7.99
N ALA A 152 8.97 9.51 9.19
CA ALA A 152 8.81 10.31 10.40
C ALA A 152 9.41 11.74 10.31
N LYS A 153 10.31 11.99 9.34
CA LYS A 153 10.87 13.33 9.08
C LYS A 153 10.01 14.17 8.14
N GLY A 154 8.85 13.64 7.70
CA GLY A 154 7.95 14.28 6.74
C GLY A 154 8.42 14.19 5.28
N GLN A 155 9.55 13.50 5.01
CA GLN A 155 10.03 13.32 3.65
C GLN A 155 9.10 12.38 2.87
N ALA A 156 8.67 12.79 1.69
CA ALA A 156 7.92 11.93 0.80
C ALA A 156 8.84 10.85 0.19
N LEU A 157 8.46 9.59 0.37
CA LEU A 157 9.19 8.43 -0.15
C LEU A 157 8.58 7.91 -1.46
N CYS A 158 7.24 7.87 -1.53
CA CYS A 158 6.52 7.40 -2.70
C CYS A 158 5.22 8.18 -2.87
N GLU A 159 4.87 8.45 -4.12
CA GLU A 159 3.57 8.95 -4.54
C GLU A 159 2.95 7.95 -5.52
N MET A 160 1.70 7.59 -5.30
CA MET A 160 0.95 6.67 -6.14
C MET A 160 -0.40 7.28 -6.51
N VAL A 161 -0.73 7.26 -7.79
CA VAL A 161 -2.04 7.65 -8.31
C VAL A 161 -2.75 6.40 -8.83
N SER A 162 -3.94 6.13 -8.31
CA SER A 162 -4.74 4.96 -8.69
C SER A 162 -6.22 5.26 -8.68
N SER A 163 -7.00 4.45 -9.39
CA SER A 163 -8.45 4.54 -9.40
C SER A 163 -9.07 3.33 -8.72
N GLY A 164 -10.08 3.53 -7.88
CA GLY A 164 -10.87 2.46 -7.26
C GLY A 164 -12.32 2.49 -7.75
N PHE A 165 -12.92 1.32 -7.84
CA PHE A 165 -14.35 1.14 -8.08
C PHE A 165 -15.06 0.94 -6.74
N PHE A 166 -16.15 1.69 -6.52
CA PHE A 166 -16.95 1.59 -5.30
C PHE A 166 -18.40 1.45 -5.67
N GLN A 167 -19.13 0.61 -4.91
CA GLN A 167 -20.55 0.48 -5.05
C GLN A 167 -21.22 1.80 -4.69
N ARG A 168 -22.24 2.17 -5.46
CA ARG A 168 -23.11 3.30 -5.15
C ARG A 168 -24.26 2.84 -4.26
N ARG A 169 -24.74 3.74 -3.41
CA ARG A 169 -25.97 3.50 -2.66
C ARG A 169 -27.14 3.29 -3.61
N GLU A 170 -28.06 2.39 -3.29
CA GLU A 170 -29.34 2.29 -3.99
C GLU A 170 -30.16 3.54 -3.69
N ALA A 171 -30.93 4.00 -4.68
CA ALA A 171 -31.78 5.18 -4.51
C ALA A 171 -32.85 4.87 -3.44
N GLY A 172 -32.68 5.43 -2.23
CA GLY A 172 -33.58 5.27 -1.12
C GLY A 172 -32.97 4.67 0.17
N GLU A 173 -31.72 4.25 0.17
CA GLU A 173 -31.01 3.94 1.40
C GLU A 173 -30.37 5.20 2.01
N PRO A 174 -30.57 5.44 3.33
CA PRO A 174 -30.04 6.62 4.03
C PRO A 174 -28.53 6.59 4.22
#